data_8aef996a40d6a90c66f34de069b9e25e
#
_entry.id   8aef996a40d6a90c66f34de069b9e25e
#
_cell.length_a   1.000
_cell.length_b   1.000
_cell.length_c   1.000
_cell.angle_alpha   90.00
_cell.angle_beta   90.00
_cell.angle_gamma   90.00
#
_symmetry.space_group_name_H-M   'P 1'
#
loop_
_entity.id
_entity.type
_entity.pdbx_description
1 polymer ?
#
loop_
_entity_poly.entity_id
_entity_poly.type
_entity_poly.pdbx_seq_one_letter_code
_entity_poly.pdbx_strand_id
1 'polypeptide(L)' 'MLEVPAGQRFKIILKNQGEGPAEFESTPLRVEKVLSPGVTTFVVIHPLRPGRYPFFDEFNPQLPEGAILAH' A
#
# COMPACT_ATOMS: atom_id res chain seq x y z
N MET A 1 -8.70 6.29 2.28
CA MET A 1 -9.04 4.88 1.95
C MET A 1 -9.12 4.72 0.45
N LEU A 2 -8.53 3.67 -0.07
CA LEU A 2 -8.58 3.35 -1.50
C LEU A 2 -9.65 2.29 -1.72
N GLU A 3 -10.52 2.51 -2.71
CA GLU A 3 -11.56 1.54 -3.06
C GLU A 3 -11.21 0.89 -4.38
N VAL A 4 -11.32 -0.44 -4.43
CA VAL A 4 -11.01 -1.23 -5.62
C VAL A 4 -12.11 -2.28 -5.85
N PRO A 5 -12.33 -2.69 -7.11
CA PRO A 5 -13.24 -3.79 -7.38
C PRO A 5 -12.66 -5.10 -6.84
N ALA A 6 -13.47 -5.86 -6.11
CA ALA A 6 -13.09 -7.20 -5.67
C ALA A 6 -12.97 -8.12 -6.88
N GLY A 7 -12.09 -9.12 -6.79
CA GLY A 7 -11.94 -10.12 -7.83
C GLY A 7 -11.15 -9.68 -9.06
N GLN A 8 -10.56 -8.48 -9.03
CA GLN A 8 -9.77 -7.98 -10.15
C GLN A 8 -8.34 -7.66 -9.71
N ARG A 9 -7.38 -8.08 -10.52
CA ARG A 9 -5.97 -7.73 -10.33
C ARG A 9 -5.80 -6.24 -10.58
N PHE A 10 -4.97 -5.57 -9.77
CA PHE A 10 -4.71 -4.14 -9.94
C PHE A 10 -3.28 -3.79 -9.54
N LYS A 11 -2.89 -2.58 -9.87
CA LYS A 11 -1.56 -2.05 -9.59
C LYS A 11 -1.70 -0.79 -8.75
N ILE A 12 -0.87 -0.68 -7.71
CA ILE A 12 -0.79 0.54 -6.89
C ILE A 12 0.50 1.24 -7.23
N ILE A 13 0.40 2.51 -7.59
CA ILE A 13 1.56 3.38 -7.82
C ILE A 13 1.94 4.00 -6.48
N LEU A 14 3.19 3.87 -6.10
CA LEU A 14 3.72 4.39 -4.84
C LEU A 14 4.74 5.47 -5.14
N LYS A 15 4.60 6.61 -4.47
CA LYS A 15 5.53 7.74 -4.60
C LYS A 15 5.99 8.18 -3.23
N ASN A 16 7.31 8.27 -3.03
CA ASN A 16 7.85 8.84 -1.81
C ASN A 16 8.23 10.30 -2.07
N GLN A 17 7.41 11.21 -1.60
CA GLN A 17 7.63 12.65 -1.74
C GLN A 17 8.29 13.28 -0.52
N GLY A 18 8.63 12.48 0.48
CA GLY A 18 9.30 12.93 1.69
C GLY A 18 10.81 13.01 1.54
N GLU A 19 11.47 13.40 2.61
CA GLU A 19 12.93 13.57 2.64
C GLU A 19 13.65 12.32 3.17
N GLY A 20 12.94 11.41 3.81
CA GLY A 20 13.46 10.17 4.35
C GLY A 20 12.87 8.96 3.66
N PRO A 21 13.33 7.76 4.02
CA PRO A 21 12.78 6.53 3.48
C PRO A 21 11.33 6.34 3.94
N ALA A 22 10.54 5.70 3.09
CA ALA A 22 9.16 5.33 3.39
C ALA A 22 8.95 3.86 3.08
N GLU A 23 7.84 3.33 3.56
CA GLU A 23 7.50 1.94 3.35
C GLU A 23 6.01 1.79 3.08
N PHE A 24 5.66 0.86 2.21
CA PHE A 24 4.29 0.39 2.05
C PHE A 24 4.27 -1.06 2.53
N GLU A 25 3.62 -1.28 3.68
CA GLU A 25 3.54 -2.61 4.25
C GLU A 25 2.11 -2.98 4.56
N SER A 26 1.72 -4.19 4.15
CA SER A 26 0.40 -4.73 4.43
C SER A 26 0.53 -6.21 4.75
N THR A 27 0.22 -6.58 5.98
CA THR A 27 0.25 -7.98 6.41
C THR A 27 -0.76 -8.82 5.63
N PRO A 28 -2.04 -8.40 5.49
CA PRO A 28 -3.01 -9.23 4.76
C PRO A 28 -2.70 -9.36 3.27
N LEU A 29 -2.02 -8.38 2.67
CA LEU A 29 -1.63 -8.43 1.26
C LEU A 29 -0.28 -9.09 1.07
N ARG A 30 0.47 -9.33 2.14
CA ARG A 30 1.83 -9.89 2.10
C ARG A 30 2.77 -9.04 1.25
N VAL A 31 2.67 -7.74 1.40
CA VAL A 31 3.49 -6.77 0.68
C VAL A 31 4.34 -6.00 1.66
N GLU A 32 5.62 -5.84 1.31
CA GLU A 32 6.55 -4.99 2.03
C GLU A 32 7.46 -4.34 1.00
N LYS A 33 7.29 -3.04 0.81
CA LYS A 33 8.02 -2.29 -0.22
C LYS A 33 8.64 -1.05 0.39
N VAL A 34 9.97 -0.96 0.30
CA VAL A 34 10.72 0.20 0.81
C VAL A 34 11.01 1.14 -0.35
N LEU A 35 10.79 2.44 -0.11
CA LEU A 35 11.03 3.48 -1.10
C LEU A 35 12.02 4.50 -0.55
N SER A 36 13.12 4.71 -1.26
CA SER A 36 14.02 5.83 -1.00
C SER A 36 13.35 7.16 -1.34
N PRO A 37 13.82 8.27 -0.78
CA PRO A 37 13.25 9.59 -1.11
C PRO A 37 13.25 9.84 -2.62
N GLY A 38 12.13 10.37 -3.13
CA GLY A 38 11.97 10.71 -4.53
C GLY A 38 11.64 9.55 -5.45
N VAL A 39 11.59 8.33 -4.93
CA VAL A 39 11.34 7.13 -5.75
C VAL A 39 9.85 6.98 -6.03
N THR A 40 9.54 6.61 -7.27
CA THR A 40 8.22 6.16 -7.69
C THR A 40 8.34 4.70 -8.12
N THR A 41 7.48 3.86 -7.61
CA THR A 41 7.45 2.45 -7.95
C THR A 41 6.00 1.95 -7.94
N PHE A 42 5.81 0.65 -8.08
CA PHE A 42 4.47 0.08 -8.05
C PHE A 42 4.51 -1.30 -7.41
N VAL A 43 3.35 -1.74 -6.95
CA VAL A 43 3.12 -3.13 -6.54
C VAL A 43 1.90 -3.65 -7.27
N VAL A 44 1.93 -4.92 -7.64
CA VAL A 44 0.80 -5.60 -8.28
C VAL A 44 0.08 -6.41 -7.22
N ILE A 45 -1.22 -6.21 -7.12
CA ILE A 45 -2.07 -6.91 -6.16
C ILE A 45 -2.95 -7.89 -6.93
N HIS A 46 -2.89 -9.15 -6.55
CA HIS A 46 -3.74 -10.17 -7.13
C HIS A 46 -5.20 -9.96 -6.68
N PRO A 47 -6.19 -10.56 -7.37
CA PRO A 47 -7.60 -10.38 -7.03
C PRO A 47 -7.87 -10.60 -5.55
N LEU A 48 -8.61 -9.65 -4.94
CA LEU A 48 -8.95 -9.69 -3.52
C LEU A 48 -10.41 -10.10 -3.32
N ARG A 49 -10.66 -10.83 -2.25
CA ARG A 49 -12.03 -11.02 -1.76
C ARG A 49 -12.53 -9.69 -1.21
N PRO A 50 -13.85 -9.45 -1.18
CA PRO A 50 -14.40 -8.27 -0.53
C PRO A 50 -13.90 -8.17 0.92
N GLY A 51 -13.46 -6.97 1.31
CA GLY A 51 -12.96 -6.77 2.66
C GLY A 51 -12.06 -5.54 2.76
N ARG A 52 -11.56 -5.32 3.97
CA ARG A 52 -10.68 -4.21 4.30
C ARG A 52 -9.27 -4.72 4.51
N TYR A 53 -8.32 -4.10 3.81
CA TYR A 53 -6.92 -4.52 3.81
C TYR A 53 -6.07 -3.34 4.27
N PRO A 54 -5.67 -3.29 5.55
CA PRO A 54 -4.87 -2.18 6.07
C PRO A 54 -3.43 -2.22 5.58
N PHE A 55 -2.83 -1.03 5.50
CA PHE A 55 -1.40 -0.87 5.21
C PHE A 55 -0.82 0.25 6.06
N PHE A 56 0.48 0.22 6.25
CA PHE A 56 1.15 1.17 7.12
C PHE A 56 2.59 1.38 6.65
N ASP A 57 3.25 2.40 7.25
CA ASP A 57 4.65 2.72 7.02
C ASP A 57 5.39 2.54 8.34
N GLU A 58 6.15 1.47 8.46
CA GLU A 58 6.88 1.14 9.69
C GLU A 58 7.98 2.15 10.01
N PHE A 59 8.51 2.86 9.00
CA PHE A 59 9.53 3.88 9.21
C PHE A 59 8.97 5.18 9.76
N ASN A 60 7.67 5.38 9.62
CA ASN A 60 6.98 6.59 10.04
C ASN A 60 5.75 6.22 10.88
N PRO A 61 5.96 5.65 12.07
CA PRO A 61 4.87 5.09 12.87
C PRO A 61 3.88 6.14 13.38
N GLN A 62 4.24 7.43 13.32
CA GLN A 62 3.35 8.52 13.68
C GLN A 62 2.24 8.74 12.65
N LEU A 63 2.40 8.24 11.42
CA LEU A 63 1.39 8.37 10.39
C LEU A 63 0.23 7.40 10.63
N PRO A 64 -1.00 7.81 10.35
CA PRO A 64 -2.12 6.89 10.49
C PRO A 64 -2.06 5.77 9.46
N GLU A 65 -2.61 4.62 9.85
CA GLU A 65 -2.77 3.50 8.97
C GLU A 65 -3.76 3.82 7.85
N GLY A 66 -3.44 3.39 6.64
CA GLY A 66 -4.37 3.46 5.52
C GLY A 66 -5.05 2.11 5.28
N ALA A 67 -5.96 2.07 4.33
CA ALA A 67 -6.62 0.81 3.98
C ALA A 67 -7.07 0.80 2.53
N ILE A 68 -7.11 -0.41 1.97
CA ILE A 68 -7.76 -0.72 0.71
C ILE A 68 -9.07 -1.41 1.04
N LEU A 69 -10.16 -0.92 0.46
CA LEU A 69 -11.47 -1.54 0.57
C LEU A 69 -11.81 -2.19 -0.76
N ALA A 70 -11.93 -3.52 -0.78
CA ALA A 70 -12.34 -4.28 -1.95
C ALA A 70 -13.83 -4.60 -1.85
N HIS A 71 -14.56 -4.27 -2.87
CA HIS A 71 -16.02 -4.51 -2.87
C HIS A 71 -16.61 -4.64 -4.26
#